data_fe6e3a22ed1badd7e067e2ab89c6e0ea
#
_entry.id   fe6e3a22ed1badd7e067e2ab89c6e0ea
#
_cell.length_a   1.000
_cell.length_b   1.000
_cell.length_c   1.000
_cell.angle_alpha   90.00
_cell.angle_beta   90.00
_cell.angle_gamma   90.00
#
_symmetry.space_group_name_H-M   'P 1'
#
loop_
_entity.id
_entity.type
_entity.pdbx_description
1 polymer ?
#
loop_
_entity_poly.entity_id
_entity_poly.type
_entity_poly.pdbx_seq_one_letter_code
_entity_poly.pdbx_strand_id
1 'polypeptide(L)'
;GQAAGPALHALRAARLTGDPELAAQALDAMKQMERYEVPRGAQMWECPLYQPDILAAGQAVRAYCEAYRLTGEPAHLAHARYWAWTGLPFVYMWEIEGIPTMSQNVIAVFVSTFYTHSWLGLPVVWCGLVYAYGLQDLAEFDDSFPWKTVAEGILMSAMRQQYTNGPS
;
A
#
# COMPACT_ATOMS: atom_id res chain seq x y z
N GLY A 1 -5.75 7.15 2.68
CA GLY A 1 -5.81 5.93 3.48
C GLY A 1 -7.20 5.69 4.06
N GLN A 2 -7.78 6.64 4.76
CA GLN A 2 -9.10 6.51 5.43
C GLN A 2 -10.25 6.17 4.45
N ALA A 3 -10.20 6.61 3.22
CA ALA A 3 -11.21 6.28 2.22
C ALA A 3 -10.94 4.93 1.53
N ALA A 4 -9.68 4.62 1.24
CA ALA A 4 -9.30 3.44 0.48
C ALA A 4 -9.59 2.12 1.21
N GLY A 5 -9.35 2.05 2.51
CA GLY A 5 -9.57 0.84 3.31
C GLY A 5 -11.03 0.38 3.29
N PRO A 6 -11.99 1.19 3.73
CA PRO A 6 -13.41 0.85 3.66
C PRO A 6 -13.89 0.52 2.24
N ALA A 7 -13.48 1.29 1.23
CA ALA A 7 -13.84 1.04 -0.17
C ALA A 7 -13.34 -0.33 -0.64
N LEU A 8 -12.10 -0.70 -0.33
CA LEU A 8 -11.54 -2.02 -0.64
C LEU A 8 -12.40 -3.16 -0.06
N HIS A 9 -12.79 -3.06 1.20
CA HIS A 9 -13.59 -4.10 1.84
C HIS A 9 -14.99 -4.21 1.24
N ALA A 10 -15.63 -3.09 0.93
CA ALA A 10 -16.94 -3.06 0.29
C ALA A 10 -16.89 -3.64 -1.13
N LEU A 11 -15.87 -3.25 -1.95
CA LEU A 11 -15.67 -3.80 -3.30
C LEU A 11 -15.45 -5.31 -3.27
N ARG A 12 -14.62 -5.79 -2.34
CA ARG A 12 -14.37 -7.23 -2.20
C ARG A 12 -15.62 -7.98 -1.78
N ALA A 13 -16.39 -7.44 -0.83
CA ALA A 13 -17.67 -8.03 -0.42
C ALA A 13 -18.66 -8.06 -1.59
N ALA A 14 -18.81 -6.97 -2.32
CA ALA A 14 -19.67 -6.90 -3.51
C ALA A 14 -19.30 -7.96 -4.55
N ARG A 15 -18.00 -8.10 -4.84
CA ARG A 15 -17.51 -9.10 -5.81
C ARG A 15 -17.77 -10.53 -5.34
N LEU A 16 -17.61 -10.82 -4.04
CA LEU A 16 -17.81 -12.16 -3.49
C LEU A 16 -19.27 -12.55 -3.36
N THR A 17 -20.16 -11.59 -3.10
CA THR A 17 -21.60 -11.84 -2.92
C THR A 17 -22.39 -11.69 -4.23
N GLY A 18 -21.84 -10.96 -5.22
CA GLY A 18 -22.58 -10.59 -6.42
C GLY A 18 -23.66 -9.53 -6.18
N ASP A 19 -23.65 -8.84 -5.04
CA ASP A 19 -24.64 -7.84 -4.65
C ASP A 19 -24.44 -6.54 -5.46
N PRO A 20 -25.37 -6.18 -6.37
CA PRO A 20 -25.23 -5.01 -7.21
C PRO A 20 -25.41 -3.69 -6.45
N GLU A 21 -26.18 -3.67 -5.38
CA GLU A 21 -26.38 -2.47 -4.58
C GLU A 21 -25.10 -2.15 -3.80
N LEU A 22 -24.50 -3.15 -3.18
CA LEU A 22 -23.23 -3.02 -2.49
C LEU A 22 -22.12 -2.61 -3.48
N ALA A 23 -22.13 -3.17 -4.70
CA ALA A 23 -21.20 -2.77 -5.75
C ALA A 23 -21.33 -1.28 -6.12
N ALA A 24 -22.56 -0.80 -6.32
CA ALA A 24 -22.80 0.60 -6.63
C ALA A 24 -22.34 1.55 -5.51
N GLN A 25 -22.64 1.21 -4.25
CA GLN A 25 -22.20 1.98 -3.09
C GLN A 25 -20.67 2.00 -2.96
N ALA A 26 -20.01 0.87 -3.17
CA ALA A 26 -18.55 0.76 -3.09
C ALA A 26 -17.87 1.58 -4.20
N LEU A 27 -18.40 1.53 -5.43
CA LEU A 27 -17.88 2.32 -6.56
C LEU A 27 -18.13 3.82 -6.35
N ASP A 28 -19.23 4.21 -5.73
CA ASP A 28 -19.45 5.63 -5.38
C ASP A 28 -18.44 6.12 -4.34
N ALA A 29 -18.10 5.27 -3.37
CA ALA A 29 -17.04 5.58 -2.42
C ALA A 29 -15.67 5.76 -3.11
N MET A 30 -15.39 5.03 -4.20
CA MET A 30 -14.16 5.20 -4.99
C MET A 30 -14.04 6.58 -5.63
N LYS A 31 -15.15 7.22 -6.02
CA LYS A 31 -15.15 8.59 -6.56
C LYS A 31 -14.59 9.61 -5.56
N GLN A 32 -14.74 9.36 -4.26
CA GLN A 32 -14.15 10.22 -3.24
C GLN A 32 -12.62 10.16 -3.24
N MET A 33 -12.03 9.05 -3.71
CA MET A 33 -10.58 8.90 -3.80
C MET A 33 -9.96 9.73 -4.93
N GLU A 34 -10.73 10.04 -5.98
CA GLU A 34 -10.28 10.84 -7.13
C GLU A 34 -9.87 12.28 -6.75
N ARG A 35 -10.26 12.75 -5.56
CA ARG A 35 -9.88 14.05 -5.02
C ARG A 35 -8.44 14.09 -4.49
N TYR A 36 -7.80 12.95 -4.35
CA TYR A 36 -6.49 12.83 -3.72
C TYR A 36 -5.43 12.45 -4.74
N GLU A 37 -4.30 13.11 -4.64
CA GLU A 37 -3.14 12.88 -5.50
C GLU A 37 -1.95 12.30 -4.70
N VAL A 38 -1.96 12.48 -3.37
CA VAL A 38 -0.86 12.08 -2.50
C VAL A 38 -1.34 11.00 -1.53
N PRO A 39 -0.59 9.89 -1.39
CA PRO A 39 -0.93 8.82 -0.45
C PRO A 39 -0.70 9.30 0.99
N ARG A 40 -1.78 9.47 1.76
CA ARG A 40 -1.72 9.97 3.14
C ARG A 40 -2.90 9.51 3.98
N GLY A 41 -2.74 9.64 5.31
CA GLY A 41 -3.82 9.42 6.26
C GLY A 41 -4.14 7.95 6.53
N ALA A 42 -3.20 7.04 6.31
CA ALA A 42 -3.32 5.65 6.75
C ALA A 42 -2.46 5.36 7.99
N GLN A 43 -1.28 5.95 8.07
CA GLN A 43 -0.36 5.82 9.23
C GLN A 43 -0.55 6.95 10.25
N MET A 44 -1.78 7.21 10.69
CA MET A 44 -2.07 8.32 11.62
C MET A 44 -1.54 8.10 13.03
N TRP A 45 -1.13 6.89 13.37
CA TRP A 45 -0.46 6.59 14.64
C TRP A 45 0.98 7.08 14.65
N GLU A 46 1.67 6.92 13.52
CA GLU A 46 3.08 7.21 13.36
C GLU A 46 3.32 8.60 12.76
N CYS A 47 2.46 9.01 11.83
CA CYS A 47 2.65 10.22 11.03
C CYS A 47 1.48 11.18 11.16
N PRO A 48 1.71 12.49 11.06
CA PRO A 48 0.63 13.48 10.93
C PRO A 48 -0.26 13.20 9.72
N LEU A 49 -1.53 13.56 9.81
CA LEU A 49 -2.56 13.30 8.79
C LEU A 49 -2.15 13.71 7.36
N TYR A 50 -1.41 14.80 7.23
CA TYR A 50 -0.99 15.33 5.93
C TYR A 50 0.35 14.77 5.44
N GLN A 51 1.01 13.98 6.25
CA GLN A 51 2.26 13.32 5.85
C GLN A 51 1.95 12.21 4.86
N PRO A 52 2.65 12.15 3.71
CA PRO A 52 2.56 11.01 2.81
C PRO A 52 3.01 9.71 3.50
N ASP A 53 2.32 8.62 3.21
CA ASP A 53 2.63 7.31 3.79
C ASP A 53 2.41 6.16 2.78
N ILE A 54 3.27 5.13 2.90
CA ILE A 54 3.27 3.96 2.01
C ILE A 54 2.02 3.08 2.20
N LEU A 55 1.46 3.04 3.42
CA LEU A 55 0.26 2.26 3.71
C LEU A 55 -0.93 2.79 2.92
N ALA A 56 -1.06 4.14 2.83
CA ALA A 56 -2.11 4.76 2.03
C ALA A 56 -1.97 4.42 0.54
N ALA A 57 -0.73 4.40 0.01
CA ALA A 57 -0.48 3.96 -1.36
C ALA A 57 -0.92 2.51 -1.56
N GLY A 58 -0.50 1.59 -0.69
CA GLY A 58 -0.85 0.17 -0.78
C GLY A 58 -2.36 -0.07 -0.71
N GLN A 59 -3.06 0.59 0.20
CA GLN A 59 -4.52 0.50 0.31
C GLN A 59 -5.22 1.02 -0.96
N ALA A 60 -4.73 2.12 -1.55
CA ALA A 60 -5.29 2.67 -2.77
C ALA A 60 -5.09 1.74 -3.97
N VAL A 61 -3.87 1.21 -4.16
CA VAL A 61 -3.60 0.22 -5.22
C VAL A 61 -4.58 -0.93 -5.13
N ARG A 62 -4.73 -1.54 -3.95
CA ARG A 62 -5.63 -2.68 -3.74
C ARG A 62 -7.09 -2.34 -4.01
N ALA A 63 -7.55 -1.17 -3.56
CA ALA A 63 -8.92 -0.73 -3.81
C ALA A 63 -9.21 -0.57 -5.31
N TYR A 64 -8.30 0.05 -6.06
CA TYR A 64 -8.45 0.21 -7.50
C TYR A 64 -8.29 -1.10 -8.28
N CYS A 65 -7.41 -2.02 -7.86
CA CYS A 65 -7.35 -3.37 -8.44
C CYS A 65 -8.66 -4.14 -8.20
N GLU A 66 -9.26 -4.02 -7.01
CA GLU A 66 -10.53 -4.67 -6.71
C GLU A 66 -11.69 -4.05 -7.51
N ALA A 67 -11.69 -2.71 -7.70
CA ALA A 67 -12.65 -2.04 -8.56
C ALA A 67 -12.50 -2.49 -10.03
N TYR A 68 -11.26 -2.67 -10.50
CA TYR A 68 -11.00 -3.21 -11.84
C TYR A 68 -11.48 -4.65 -11.99
N ARG A 69 -11.23 -5.52 -10.99
CA ARG A 69 -11.76 -6.90 -10.99
C ARG A 69 -13.29 -6.95 -11.04
N LEU A 70 -13.94 -5.99 -10.39
CA LEU A 70 -15.40 -5.93 -10.35
C LEU A 70 -16.02 -5.41 -11.64
N THR A 71 -15.39 -4.41 -12.28
CA THR A 71 -16.00 -3.64 -13.39
C THR A 71 -15.37 -3.89 -14.75
N GLY A 72 -14.09 -4.28 -14.80
CA GLY A 72 -13.30 -4.31 -16.03
C GLY A 72 -12.93 -2.91 -16.59
N GLU A 73 -13.26 -1.82 -15.90
CA GLU A 73 -13.04 -0.46 -16.39
C GLU A 73 -11.56 -0.07 -16.38
N PRO A 74 -10.93 0.22 -17.53
CA PRO A 74 -9.49 0.52 -17.61
C PRO A 74 -9.05 1.73 -16.78
N ALA A 75 -9.95 2.66 -16.48
CA ALA A 75 -9.67 3.81 -15.64
C ALA A 75 -9.23 3.38 -14.23
N HIS A 76 -9.84 2.33 -13.68
CA HIS A 76 -9.45 1.81 -12.36
C HIS A 76 -8.03 1.23 -12.39
N LEU A 77 -7.65 0.53 -13.45
CA LEU A 77 -6.28 0.03 -13.60
C LEU A 77 -5.26 1.17 -13.74
N ALA A 78 -5.60 2.23 -14.47
CA ALA A 78 -4.76 3.43 -14.58
C ALA A 78 -4.55 4.09 -13.20
N HIS A 79 -5.60 4.21 -12.40
CA HIS A 79 -5.49 4.71 -11.03
C HIS A 79 -4.68 3.77 -10.12
N ALA A 80 -4.85 2.45 -10.22
CA ALA A 80 -4.03 1.49 -9.47
C ALA A 80 -2.54 1.69 -9.75
N ARG A 81 -2.18 1.83 -11.02
CA ARG A 81 -0.81 2.12 -11.46
C ARG A 81 -0.29 3.45 -10.90
N TYR A 82 -1.10 4.51 -10.99
CA TYR A 82 -0.75 5.80 -10.41
C TYR A 82 -0.41 5.69 -8.92
N TRP A 83 -1.26 5.04 -8.14
CA TRP A 83 -1.04 4.87 -6.70
C TRP A 83 0.16 3.96 -6.40
N ALA A 84 0.45 2.98 -7.25
CA ALA A 84 1.65 2.17 -7.12
C ALA A 84 2.92 3.04 -7.26
N TRP A 85 2.98 3.91 -8.25
CA TRP A 85 4.09 4.86 -8.41
C TRP A 85 4.27 5.77 -7.19
N THR A 86 3.20 6.20 -6.55
CA THR A 86 3.28 7.08 -5.37
C THR A 86 3.87 6.39 -4.13
N GLY A 87 3.87 5.07 -4.08
CA GLY A 87 4.45 4.29 -2.98
C GLY A 87 5.96 3.99 -3.13
N LEU A 88 6.48 3.97 -4.36
CA LEU A 88 7.90 3.66 -4.61
C LEU A 88 8.90 4.57 -3.87
N PRO A 89 8.68 5.89 -3.72
CA PRO A 89 9.60 6.75 -2.97
C PRO A 89 9.83 6.34 -1.51
N PHE A 90 8.97 5.49 -0.95
CA PHE A 90 9.09 4.98 0.42
C PHE A 90 9.86 3.65 0.51
N VAL A 91 10.44 3.18 -0.60
CA VAL A 91 11.16 1.90 -0.65
C VAL A 91 12.60 2.16 -1.09
N TYR A 92 13.56 1.57 -0.39
CA TYR A 92 14.95 1.60 -0.82
C TYR A 92 15.13 0.75 -2.09
N MET A 93 15.34 1.39 -3.23
CA MET A 93 15.50 0.74 -4.53
C MET A 93 16.97 0.41 -4.87
N TRP A 94 17.87 0.45 -3.87
CA TRP A 94 19.29 0.14 -4.01
C TRP A 94 19.77 -0.77 -2.90
N GLU A 95 20.88 -1.42 -3.15
CA GLU A 95 21.56 -2.25 -2.18
C GLU A 95 22.64 -1.47 -1.45
N ILE A 96 22.83 -1.79 -0.16
CA ILE A 96 23.95 -1.32 0.64
C ILE A 96 24.81 -2.53 0.97
N GLU A 97 26.08 -2.47 0.58
CA GLU A 97 27.01 -3.56 0.84
C GLU A 97 27.09 -3.86 2.34
N GLY A 98 26.97 -5.15 2.69
CA GLY A 98 26.95 -5.62 4.06
C GLY A 98 25.64 -5.41 4.85
N ILE A 99 24.63 -4.75 4.23
CA ILE A 99 23.31 -4.53 4.86
C ILE A 99 22.18 -5.00 3.92
N PRO A 100 22.08 -6.30 3.67
CA PRO A 100 21.11 -6.83 2.68
C PRO A 100 19.65 -6.61 3.08
N THR A 101 19.35 -6.32 4.35
CA THR A 101 18.00 -5.98 4.83
C THR A 101 17.52 -4.62 4.35
N MET A 102 18.44 -3.73 3.92
CA MET A 102 18.07 -2.40 3.43
C MET A 102 17.49 -2.44 2.00
N SER A 103 17.93 -3.37 1.16
CA SER A 103 17.40 -3.50 -0.19
C SER A 103 15.89 -3.78 -0.14
N GLN A 104 15.13 -2.91 -0.77
CA GLN A 104 13.66 -2.92 -0.79
C GLN A 104 12.97 -2.85 0.59
N ASN A 105 13.70 -2.43 1.63
CA ASN A 105 13.07 -2.08 2.88
C ASN A 105 12.28 -0.76 2.75
N VAL A 106 11.30 -0.58 3.64
CA VAL A 106 10.61 0.71 3.79
C VAL A 106 11.55 1.73 4.41
N ILE A 107 11.56 2.96 3.92
CA ILE A 107 12.34 4.02 4.55
C ILE A 107 11.88 4.27 5.98
N ALA A 108 12.81 4.72 6.82
CA ALA A 108 12.50 5.07 8.19
C ALA A 108 11.49 6.22 8.27
N VAL A 109 10.63 6.19 9.30
CA VAL A 109 9.71 7.29 9.59
C VAL A 109 10.50 8.55 9.92
N PHE A 110 10.23 9.64 9.21
CA PHE A 110 10.94 10.91 9.35
C PHE A 110 10.09 12.03 9.98
N VAL A 111 8.83 11.73 10.30
CA VAL A 111 7.92 12.62 11.05
C VAL A 111 7.17 11.78 12.08
N SER A 112 6.89 12.34 13.26
CA SER A 112 6.16 11.68 14.32
C SER A 112 5.00 12.52 14.82
N THR A 113 3.95 11.88 15.33
CA THR A 113 2.87 12.54 16.07
C THR A 113 3.22 12.64 17.54
N PHE A 114 2.59 13.57 18.24
CA PHE A 114 2.77 13.70 19.69
C PHE A 114 1.87 12.74 20.51
N TYR A 115 0.98 12.01 19.85
CA TYR A 115 0.05 11.08 20.52
C TYR A 115 0.69 9.80 20.98
N THR A 116 1.73 9.36 20.28
CA THR A 116 2.40 8.09 20.52
C THR A 116 3.87 8.33 20.83
N HIS A 117 4.52 7.32 21.39
CA HIS A 117 5.98 7.32 21.44
C HIS A 117 6.55 7.45 20.01
N SER A 118 7.72 8.03 19.91
CA SER A 118 8.31 8.33 18.61
C SER A 118 8.66 7.06 17.83
N TRP A 119 8.14 6.97 16.61
CA TRP A 119 8.57 6.03 15.58
C TRP A 119 9.68 6.60 14.69
N LEU A 120 10.13 7.81 14.99
CA LEU A 120 11.13 8.51 14.17
C LEU A 120 12.39 7.65 14.05
N GLY A 121 12.85 7.45 12.82
CA GLY A 121 14.03 6.65 12.51
C GLY A 121 13.79 5.14 12.43
N LEU A 122 12.57 4.65 12.70
CA LEU A 122 12.24 3.23 12.60
C LEU A 122 11.47 2.93 11.31
N PRO A 123 11.81 1.87 10.57
CA PRO A 123 11.02 1.42 9.44
C PRO A 123 9.75 0.71 9.93
N VAL A 124 8.60 1.11 9.41
CA VAL A 124 7.32 0.47 9.70
C VAL A 124 7.06 -0.62 8.67
N VAL A 125 7.69 -1.77 8.86
CA VAL A 125 7.78 -2.86 7.88
C VAL A 125 6.40 -3.37 7.44
N TRP A 126 5.43 -3.49 8.35
CA TRP A 126 4.09 -3.98 8.00
C TRP A 126 3.36 -3.08 7.01
N CYS A 127 3.62 -1.77 7.01
CA CYS A 127 3.07 -0.84 6.02
C CYS A 127 3.62 -1.14 4.62
N GLY A 128 4.91 -1.47 4.53
CA GLY A 128 5.53 -1.96 3.31
C GLY A 128 4.92 -3.28 2.83
N LEU A 129 4.61 -4.20 3.73
CA LEU A 129 3.95 -5.46 3.39
C LEU A 129 2.55 -5.27 2.80
N VAL A 130 1.78 -4.29 3.29
CA VAL A 130 0.48 -3.93 2.68
C VAL A 130 0.67 -3.35 1.29
N TYR A 131 1.71 -2.53 1.08
CA TYR A 131 2.03 -2.01 -0.24
C TYR A 131 2.50 -3.13 -1.19
N ALA A 132 3.37 -4.02 -0.73
CA ALA A 132 3.80 -5.18 -1.51
C ALA A 132 2.61 -6.05 -1.94
N TYR A 133 1.63 -6.25 -1.06
CA TYR A 133 0.40 -6.94 -1.43
C TYR A 133 -0.36 -6.19 -2.54
N GLY A 134 -0.46 -4.86 -2.46
CA GLY A 134 -1.06 -4.07 -3.53
C GLY A 134 -0.31 -4.20 -4.86
N LEU A 135 1.01 -4.22 -4.84
CA LEU A 135 1.82 -4.44 -6.03
C LEU A 135 1.63 -5.83 -6.65
N GLN A 136 1.43 -6.87 -5.82
CA GLN A 136 1.10 -8.20 -6.30
C GLN A 136 -0.30 -8.24 -6.95
N ASP A 137 -1.28 -7.58 -6.32
CA ASP A 137 -2.61 -7.41 -6.92
C ASP A 137 -2.53 -6.71 -8.29
N LEU A 138 -1.70 -5.66 -8.42
CA LEU A 138 -1.51 -4.92 -9.67
C LEU A 138 -0.80 -5.75 -10.74
N ALA A 139 0.21 -6.53 -10.36
CA ALA A 139 0.99 -7.35 -11.27
C ALA A 139 0.16 -8.45 -11.99
N GLU A 140 -1.06 -8.72 -11.53
CA GLU A 140 -2.00 -9.60 -12.24
C GLU A 140 -2.51 -8.98 -13.56
N PHE A 141 -2.47 -7.63 -13.68
CA PHE A 141 -3.10 -6.88 -14.75
C PHE A 141 -2.15 -5.94 -15.50
N ASP A 142 -0.99 -5.65 -14.93
CA ASP A 142 -0.04 -4.66 -15.45
C ASP A 142 1.40 -5.17 -15.38
N ASP A 143 2.05 -5.21 -16.53
CA ASP A 143 3.44 -5.60 -16.74
C ASP A 143 4.35 -4.43 -17.17
N SER A 144 3.84 -3.20 -17.14
CA SER A 144 4.57 -1.99 -17.56
C SER A 144 5.77 -1.67 -16.66
N PHE A 145 5.82 -2.27 -15.48
CA PHE A 145 6.93 -2.17 -14.52
C PHE A 145 7.02 -3.48 -13.74
N PRO A 146 8.19 -3.88 -13.21
CA PRO A 146 8.38 -5.15 -12.49
C PRO A 146 7.77 -5.12 -11.07
N TRP A 147 6.46 -4.86 -10.97
CA TRP A 147 5.72 -4.74 -9.72
C TRP A 147 5.90 -5.93 -8.80
N LYS A 148 5.84 -7.13 -9.39
CA LYS A 148 6.03 -8.38 -8.65
C LYS A 148 7.42 -8.48 -8.04
N THR A 149 8.46 -8.11 -8.77
CA THR A 149 9.85 -8.14 -8.27
C THR A 149 10.03 -7.20 -7.09
N VAL A 150 9.45 -5.99 -7.16
CA VAL A 150 9.49 -5.04 -6.04
C VAL A 150 8.74 -5.60 -4.83
N ALA A 151 7.55 -6.15 -5.04
CA ALA A 151 6.76 -6.77 -3.96
C ALA A 151 7.51 -7.92 -3.26
N GLU A 152 8.11 -8.81 -4.04
CA GLU A 152 8.92 -9.92 -3.52
C GLU A 152 10.15 -9.41 -2.76
N GLY A 153 10.79 -8.35 -3.25
CA GLY A 153 11.91 -7.71 -2.56
C GLY A 153 11.53 -7.12 -1.20
N ILE A 154 10.41 -6.42 -1.13
CA ILE A 154 9.87 -5.91 0.16
C ILE A 154 9.60 -7.07 1.13
N LEU A 155 8.98 -8.15 0.64
CA LEU A 155 8.73 -9.34 1.45
C LEU A 155 10.03 -9.97 1.95
N MET A 156 11.01 -10.13 1.08
CA MET A 156 12.32 -10.69 1.46
C MET A 156 13.04 -9.82 2.48
N SER A 157 13.00 -8.49 2.34
CA SER A 157 13.55 -7.56 3.32
C SER A 157 12.87 -7.73 4.68
N ALA A 158 11.54 -7.81 4.70
CA ALA A 158 10.77 -8.04 5.92
C ALA A 158 11.12 -9.39 6.59
N MET A 159 11.27 -10.45 5.82
CA MET A 159 11.66 -11.77 6.33
C MET A 159 13.05 -11.75 6.96
N ARG A 160 14.01 -11.05 6.35
CA ARG A 160 15.37 -10.91 6.89
C ARG A 160 15.45 -10.13 8.19
N GLN A 161 14.43 -9.34 8.51
CA GLN A 161 14.34 -8.57 9.75
C GLN A 161 13.66 -9.34 10.89
N GLN A 162 13.19 -10.56 10.66
CA GLN A 162 12.59 -11.38 11.71
C GLN A 162 13.67 -11.97 12.63
N TYR A 163 13.38 -11.96 13.93
CA TYR A 163 14.21 -12.68 14.89
C TYR A 163 14.02 -14.19 14.73
N THR A 164 15.10 -14.90 14.45
CA THR A 164 15.07 -16.36 14.29
C THR A 164 15.22 -17.11 15.63
N ASN A 165 15.71 -16.42 16.66
CA ASN A 165 16.05 -17.00 17.96
C ASN A 165 15.19 -16.38 19.03
N GLY A 166 13.92 -16.41 19.07
CA GLY A 166 13.04 -15.92 20.12
C GLY A 166 13.59 -14.80 21.04
N PRO A 167 12.80 -14.13 21.84
CA PRO A 167 13.33 -13.15 22.79
C PRO A 167 14.26 -13.86 23.77
N SER A 168 15.52 -13.44 23.78
CA SER A 168 16.52 -13.81 24.81
C SER A 168 16.13 -13.21 26.15
#